data_7b3accfd764ec8a178a5d942e78644a1
#
_entry.id   7b3accfd764ec8a178a5d942e78644a1
#
_cell.length_a   1.000
_cell.length_b   1.000
_cell.length_c   1.000
_cell.angle_alpha   90.00
_cell.angle_beta   90.00
_cell.angle_gamma   90.00
#
_symmetry.space_group_name_H-M   'P 1'
#
loop_
_entity.id
_entity.type
_entity.pdbx_description
1 polymer ?
#
loop_
_entity_poly.entity_id
_entity_poly.type
_entity_poly.pdbx_seq_one_letter_code
_entity_poly.pdbx_strand_id
1 'polypeptide(L)'
;MTRPSSIDRRALLLAPLALLAATPALANSPKKKGKEGEAEAAPDPVIKLQSMALPVIIDGRLVNYVFLQSSITLKPGVLVTVFEGKEPILRDAIVREAHTKPFTRPDSYAVLDEARLKASILRETNALIGPGKVATVTIIKQTPRNFIPPPPKPTAQGQGPAGSAPRVAPVGDSNIVP
;
A
#
# COMPACT_ATOMS: atom_id res chain seq x y z
N MET A 1 -61.57 4.70 31.55
CA MET A 1 -61.34 5.79 32.53
C MET A 1 -59.92 6.26 32.24
N THR A 2 -59.67 7.32 31.74
CA THR A 2 -59.71 8.74 31.70
C THR A 2 -58.49 9.24 30.92
N ARG A 3 -58.68 9.86 29.76
CA ARG A 3 -57.81 10.92 29.22
C ARG A 3 -58.02 12.18 30.09
N PRO A 4 -57.18 13.19 30.16
CA PRO A 4 -56.84 14.12 29.09
C PRO A 4 -55.37 14.62 29.22
N SER A 5 -54.83 15.64 28.54
CA SER A 5 -55.32 16.72 27.67
C SER A 5 -54.12 17.41 26.99
N SER A 6 -54.37 17.91 25.85
CA SER A 6 -53.58 18.85 25.06
C SER A 6 -53.31 20.17 25.80
N ILE A 7 -52.15 20.77 25.57
CA ILE A 7 -51.99 22.23 25.75
C ILE A 7 -51.27 22.78 24.49
N ASP A 8 -52.14 23.35 23.66
CA ASP A 8 -51.81 24.42 22.72
C ASP A 8 -51.33 25.67 23.46
N ARG A 9 -50.24 26.24 23.08
CA ARG A 9 -49.99 27.67 23.34
C ARG A 9 -49.36 28.33 22.12
N ARG A 10 -50.24 28.82 21.27
CA ARG A 10 -50.04 29.99 20.41
C ARG A 10 -49.96 31.24 21.29
N ALA A 11 -48.99 32.07 21.06
CA ALA A 11 -49.00 33.54 21.26
C ALA A 11 -47.65 34.01 20.63
N LEU A 12 -47.60 34.59 19.45
CA LEU A 12 -48.04 35.93 19.09
C LEU A 12 -47.33 37.01 19.91
N LEU A 13 -46.32 37.67 19.32
CA LEU A 13 -46.09 39.11 19.49
C LEU A 13 -45.24 39.66 18.32
N LEU A 14 -45.81 40.68 17.72
CA LEU A 14 -45.38 41.53 16.61
C LEU A 14 -44.41 42.65 17.06
N ALA A 15 -43.38 42.91 16.23
CA ALA A 15 -42.81 44.18 15.73
C ALA A 15 -42.29 45.21 16.77
N PRO A 16 -41.46 46.24 16.43
CA PRO A 16 -41.30 46.86 15.12
C PRO A 16 -39.88 47.25 14.65
N LEU A 17 -39.73 47.41 13.38
CA LEU A 17 -39.09 48.47 12.56
C LEU A 17 -38.20 49.50 13.24
N ALA A 18 -36.88 49.50 12.89
CA ALA A 18 -36.06 50.69 12.88
C ALA A 18 -35.09 50.67 11.69
N LEU A 19 -35.30 51.61 10.84
CA LEU A 19 -34.57 52.07 9.67
C LEU A 19 -33.33 52.84 10.12
N LEU A 20 -32.13 52.63 9.63
CA LEU A 20 -31.10 53.65 9.40
C LEU A 20 -29.97 53.17 8.48
N ALA A 21 -29.93 53.78 7.32
CA ALA A 21 -28.82 54.42 6.56
C ALA A 21 -27.55 53.64 6.27
N ALA A 22 -27.41 53.32 5.04
CA ALA A 22 -26.35 53.48 4.02
C ALA A 22 -24.94 53.85 4.45
N THR A 23 -23.95 52.99 4.04
CA THR A 23 -22.72 53.44 3.35
C THR A 23 -22.25 52.35 2.40
N PRO A 24 -21.89 52.65 1.14
CA PRO A 24 -21.28 51.67 0.23
C PRO A 24 -19.74 51.69 0.41
N ALA A 25 -19.17 50.65 0.92
CA ALA A 25 -17.74 50.39 0.81
C ALA A 25 -17.49 49.38 -0.29
N LEU A 26 -17.00 49.87 -1.43
CA LEU A 26 -16.41 49.03 -2.46
C LEU A 26 -15.24 48.26 -1.87
N ALA A 27 -15.41 46.99 -1.61
CA ALA A 27 -14.30 46.03 -1.48
C ALA A 27 -14.40 45.03 -2.60
N ASN A 28 -13.53 45.18 -3.53
CA ASN A 28 -13.31 44.32 -4.68
C ASN A 28 -12.81 42.95 -4.17
N SER A 29 -13.70 41.99 -3.97
CA SER A 29 -13.34 40.61 -3.70
C SER A 29 -13.37 39.83 -5.01
N PRO A 30 -12.28 39.11 -5.36
CA PRO A 30 -12.28 38.29 -6.54
C PRO A 30 -13.32 37.19 -6.40
N LYS A 31 -14.24 37.17 -7.34
CA LYS A 31 -15.32 36.22 -7.56
C LYS A 31 -14.75 34.81 -7.63
N LYS A 32 -14.67 34.13 -6.48
CA LYS A 32 -14.39 32.72 -6.39
C LYS A 32 -15.58 31.98 -7.01
N LYS A 33 -15.39 31.56 -8.24
CA LYS A 33 -16.34 30.79 -9.05
C LYS A 33 -16.83 29.62 -8.18
N GLY A 34 -18.07 29.69 -7.74
CA GLY A 34 -18.72 28.63 -7.00
C GLY A 34 -18.68 27.35 -7.84
N LYS A 35 -17.96 26.36 -7.36
CA LYS A 35 -18.10 24.99 -7.81
C LYS A 35 -19.33 24.47 -7.07
N GLU A 36 -20.46 24.51 -7.78
CA GLU A 36 -21.70 23.90 -7.33
C GLU A 36 -21.45 22.43 -7.01
N GLY A 37 -21.77 22.05 -5.77
CA GLY A 37 -22.44 20.81 -5.43
C GLY A 37 -21.85 19.51 -5.97
N GLU A 38 -20.55 19.25 -5.74
CA GLU A 38 -20.10 17.87 -5.62
C GLU A 38 -20.33 17.52 -4.13
N ALA A 39 -21.38 16.76 -3.86
CA ALA A 39 -21.60 16.17 -2.55
C ALA A 39 -20.30 15.45 -2.20
N GLU A 40 -19.56 15.99 -1.21
CA GLU A 40 -18.31 15.42 -0.72
C GLU A 40 -18.66 14.03 -0.22
N ALA A 41 -18.41 13.04 -1.08
CA ALA A 41 -18.63 11.64 -0.72
C ALA A 41 -17.85 11.39 0.55
N ALA A 42 -18.51 10.91 1.59
CA ALA A 42 -17.86 10.57 2.84
C ALA A 42 -16.60 9.76 2.54
N PRO A 43 -15.45 10.10 3.14
CA PRO A 43 -14.20 9.44 2.81
C PRO A 43 -14.34 7.94 3.00
N ASP A 44 -13.87 7.18 2.02
CA ASP A 44 -13.90 5.72 2.08
C ASP A 44 -13.30 5.22 3.40
N PRO A 45 -13.92 4.24 4.06
CA PRO A 45 -13.44 3.71 5.33
C PRO A 45 -12.10 3.00 5.13
N VAL A 46 -11.03 3.59 5.68
CA VAL A 46 -9.65 3.10 5.55
C VAL A 46 -9.18 2.48 6.87
N ILE A 47 -8.71 1.25 6.80
CA ILE A 47 -8.09 0.52 7.90
C ILE A 47 -6.58 0.55 7.68
N LYS A 48 -5.84 1.19 8.59
CA LYS A 48 -4.38 1.17 8.60
C LYS A 48 -3.90 -0.04 9.39
N LEU A 49 -3.16 -0.93 8.74
CA LEU A 49 -2.57 -2.09 9.41
C LEU A 49 -1.31 -1.69 10.17
N GLN A 50 -1.09 -2.30 11.33
CA GLN A 50 0.17 -2.17 12.05
C GLN A 50 1.32 -2.70 11.21
N SER A 51 2.51 -2.11 11.38
CA SER A 51 3.71 -2.54 10.66
C SER A 51 4.01 -4.02 10.95
N MET A 52 4.34 -4.76 9.88
CA MET A 52 4.75 -6.16 9.97
C MET A 52 6.12 -6.37 9.32
N ALA A 53 6.95 -7.23 9.91
CA ALA A 53 8.24 -7.59 9.35
C ALA A 53 8.07 -8.83 8.48
N LEU A 54 8.39 -8.71 7.20
CA LEU A 54 8.34 -9.81 6.23
C LEU A 54 9.75 -10.24 5.82
N PRO A 55 10.03 -11.55 5.74
CA PRO A 55 11.35 -12.05 5.37
C PRO A 55 11.61 -11.89 3.87
N VAL A 56 12.84 -11.54 3.54
CA VAL A 56 13.40 -11.65 2.20
C VAL A 56 14.22 -12.95 2.17
N ILE A 57 13.72 -13.94 1.47
CA ILE A 57 14.34 -15.28 1.39
C ILE A 57 14.79 -15.48 -0.05
N ILE A 58 16.07 -15.82 -0.22
CA ILE A 58 16.73 -16.14 -1.49
C ILE A 58 17.38 -17.51 -1.35
N ASP A 59 17.13 -18.41 -2.26
CA ASP A 59 17.66 -19.78 -2.26
C ASP A 59 17.52 -20.49 -0.90
N GLY A 60 16.35 -20.31 -0.26
CA GLY A 60 16.05 -20.88 1.04
C GLY A 60 16.76 -20.21 2.23
N ARG A 61 17.51 -19.15 2.01
CA ARG A 61 18.23 -18.40 3.05
C ARG A 61 17.58 -17.07 3.35
N LEU A 62 17.42 -16.75 4.60
CA LEU A 62 17.00 -15.45 5.04
C LEU A 62 18.10 -14.42 4.81
N VAL A 63 17.86 -13.45 3.94
CA VAL A 63 18.81 -12.40 3.56
C VAL A 63 18.54 -11.10 4.30
N ASN A 64 17.27 -10.73 4.44
CA ASN A 64 16.86 -9.47 5.04
C ASN A 64 15.44 -9.57 5.62
N TYR A 65 15.01 -8.52 6.32
CA TYR A 65 13.61 -8.26 6.65
C TYR A 65 13.18 -6.92 6.07
N VAL A 66 11.94 -6.84 5.63
CA VAL A 66 11.29 -5.60 5.19
C VAL A 66 10.10 -5.31 6.10
N PHE A 67 10.11 -4.13 6.72
CA PHE A 67 8.98 -3.62 7.48
C PHE A 67 7.95 -3.04 6.51
N LEU A 68 6.79 -3.66 6.48
CA LEU A 68 5.68 -3.29 5.61
C LEU A 68 4.66 -2.46 6.37
N GLN A 69 4.29 -1.31 5.83
CA GLN A 69 3.12 -0.53 6.24
C GLN A 69 2.11 -0.56 5.10
N SER A 70 0.88 -0.93 5.41
CA SER A 70 -0.18 -1.05 4.42
C SER A 70 -1.52 -0.61 4.99
N SER A 71 -2.47 -0.33 4.11
CA SER A 71 -3.85 -0.01 4.44
C SER A 71 -4.82 -0.75 3.53
N ILE A 72 -6.01 -0.96 4.06
CA ILE A 72 -7.13 -1.57 3.36
C ILE A 72 -8.23 -0.54 3.29
N THR A 73 -8.67 -0.20 2.09
CA THR A 73 -9.85 0.63 1.87
C THR A 73 -11.04 -0.27 1.64
N LEU A 74 -12.07 -0.11 2.44
CA LEU A 74 -13.33 -0.83 2.29
C LEU A 74 -14.21 -0.12 1.25
N LYS A 75 -15.17 -0.85 0.68
CA LYS A 75 -16.14 -0.26 -0.22
C LYS A 75 -17.10 0.67 0.53
N PRO A 76 -17.68 1.67 -0.14
CA PRO A 76 -18.71 2.53 0.44
C PRO A 76 -19.84 1.72 1.09
N GLY A 77 -20.25 2.14 2.29
CA GLY A 77 -21.29 1.45 3.05
C GLY A 77 -20.84 0.25 3.87
N VAL A 78 -19.58 -0.18 3.76
CA VAL A 78 -19.01 -1.23 4.63
C VAL A 78 -18.45 -0.58 5.89
N LEU A 79 -18.93 -1.01 7.06
CA LEU A 79 -18.47 -0.50 8.35
C LEU A 79 -17.08 -1.04 8.68
N VAL A 80 -16.22 -0.20 9.27
CA VAL A 80 -14.88 -0.60 9.75
C VAL A 80 -14.94 -1.70 10.81
N THR A 81 -16.03 -1.74 11.57
CA THR A 81 -16.27 -2.75 12.61
C THR A 81 -16.28 -4.19 12.11
N VAL A 82 -16.51 -4.43 10.80
CA VAL A 82 -16.43 -5.79 10.23
C VAL A 82 -15.02 -6.38 10.32
N PHE A 83 -14.00 -5.52 10.48
CA PHE A 83 -12.60 -5.90 10.58
C PHE A 83 -12.07 -5.88 12.01
N GLU A 84 -12.88 -5.45 12.98
CA GLU A 84 -12.48 -5.35 14.38
C GLU A 84 -11.98 -6.69 14.92
N GLY A 85 -10.84 -6.69 15.62
CA GLY A 85 -10.20 -7.88 16.17
C GLY A 85 -9.57 -8.83 15.14
N LYS A 86 -9.69 -8.58 13.83
CA LYS A 86 -9.20 -9.48 12.78
C LYS A 86 -7.80 -9.15 12.27
N GLU A 87 -7.29 -7.98 12.59
CA GLU A 87 -5.95 -7.55 12.16
C GLU A 87 -4.83 -8.52 12.56
N PRO A 88 -4.75 -9.02 13.81
CA PRO A 88 -3.71 -9.97 14.21
C PRO A 88 -3.75 -11.26 13.38
N ILE A 89 -4.96 -11.76 13.08
CA ILE A 89 -5.15 -12.96 12.26
C ILE A 89 -4.66 -12.73 10.84
N LEU A 90 -5.02 -11.59 10.24
CA LEU A 90 -4.54 -11.23 8.91
C LEU A 90 -3.01 -11.13 8.87
N ARG A 91 -2.41 -10.45 9.85
CA ARG A 91 -0.94 -10.29 9.91
C ARG A 91 -0.23 -11.65 10.04
N ASP A 92 -0.73 -12.53 10.90
CA ASP A 92 -0.19 -13.88 11.06
C ASP A 92 -0.27 -14.67 9.75
N ALA A 93 -1.39 -14.61 9.05
CA ALA A 93 -1.57 -15.27 7.75
C ALA A 93 -0.55 -14.78 6.71
N ILE A 94 -0.36 -13.46 6.59
CA ILE A 94 0.60 -12.86 5.64
C ILE A 94 2.05 -13.22 6.01
N VAL A 95 2.41 -13.15 7.29
CA VAL A 95 3.75 -13.52 7.76
C VAL A 95 4.03 -15.00 7.49
N ARG A 96 3.07 -15.88 7.76
CA ARG A 96 3.19 -17.33 7.50
C ARG A 96 3.33 -17.61 6.01
N GLU A 97 2.56 -16.94 5.16
CA GLU A 97 2.71 -17.06 3.72
C GLU A 97 4.08 -16.59 3.25
N ALA A 98 4.61 -15.48 3.79
CA ALA A 98 5.92 -14.96 3.45
C ALA A 98 7.06 -15.94 3.75
N HIS A 99 6.91 -16.82 4.72
CA HIS A 99 7.88 -17.87 5.03
C HIS A 99 7.78 -19.07 4.07
N THR A 100 6.58 -19.40 3.60
CA THR A 100 6.35 -20.55 2.71
C THR A 100 6.49 -20.19 1.23
N LYS A 101 6.03 -18.99 0.86
CA LYS A 101 6.05 -18.45 -0.50
C LYS A 101 6.55 -16.99 -0.46
N PRO A 102 7.85 -16.77 -0.30
CA PRO A 102 8.41 -15.44 -0.12
C PRO A 102 7.98 -14.46 -1.20
N PHE A 103 7.67 -13.24 -0.81
CA PHE A 103 7.35 -12.12 -1.71
C PHE A 103 8.61 -11.45 -2.26
N THR A 104 9.73 -12.16 -2.25
CA THR A 104 11.01 -11.66 -2.69
C THR A 104 11.02 -11.38 -4.19
N ARG A 105 11.70 -10.30 -4.56
CA ARG A 105 11.99 -9.96 -5.96
C ARG A 105 13.40 -10.45 -6.32
N PRO A 106 13.61 -10.94 -7.55
CA PRO A 106 14.94 -11.41 -7.97
C PRO A 106 15.95 -10.26 -8.13
N ASP A 107 15.47 -9.03 -8.28
CA ASP A 107 16.25 -7.83 -8.54
C ASP A 107 16.47 -6.95 -7.29
N SER A 108 15.97 -7.36 -6.11
CA SER A 108 16.05 -6.53 -4.91
C SER A 108 16.03 -7.34 -3.63
N TYR A 109 16.91 -6.96 -2.69
CA TYR A 109 16.89 -7.46 -1.30
C TYR A 109 16.28 -6.45 -0.32
N ALA A 110 15.83 -5.31 -0.83
CA ALA A 110 15.33 -4.20 -0.03
C ALA A 110 13.82 -3.98 -0.21
N VAL A 111 13.23 -4.52 -1.28
CA VAL A 111 11.82 -4.30 -1.64
C VAL A 111 11.20 -5.63 -2.02
N LEU A 112 9.99 -5.86 -1.54
CA LEU A 112 9.17 -7.04 -1.85
C LEU A 112 8.29 -6.78 -3.09
N ASP A 113 7.78 -7.84 -3.68
CA ASP A 113 6.83 -7.78 -4.79
C ASP A 113 5.48 -7.23 -4.31
N GLU A 114 5.24 -5.98 -4.65
CA GLU A 114 4.05 -5.26 -4.23
C GLU A 114 2.75 -5.85 -4.81
N ALA A 115 2.80 -6.33 -6.04
CA ALA A 115 1.62 -6.90 -6.68
C ALA A 115 1.18 -8.20 -5.99
N ARG A 116 2.14 -9.08 -5.70
CA ARG A 116 1.89 -10.32 -4.96
C ARG A 116 1.44 -10.05 -3.52
N LEU A 117 2.04 -9.07 -2.84
CA LEU A 117 1.64 -8.64 -1.51
C LEU A 117 0.21 -8.13 -1.47
N LYS A 118 -0.16 -7.23 -2.38
CA LYS A 118 -1.54 -6.71 -2.49
C LYS A 118 -2.53 -7.84 -2.73
N ALA A 119 -2.21 -8.75 -3.65
CA ALA A 119 -3.08 -9.90 -3.96
C ALA A 119 -3.25 -10.82 -2.74
N SER A 120 -2.17 -11.07 -1.98
CA SER A 120 -2.22 -11.88 -0.78
C SER A 120 -3.05 -11.21 0.33
N ILE A 121 -2.78 -9.94 0.64
CA ILE A 121 -3.56 -9.18 1.63
C ILE A 121 -5.03 -9.14 1.26
N LEU A 122 -5.36 -8.90 -0.02
CA LEU A 122 -6.74 -8.89 -0.50
C LEU A 122 -7.41 -10.26 -0.32
N ARG A 123 -6.73 -11.35 -0.67
CA ARG A 123 -7.24 -12.72 -0.54
C ARG A 123 -7.53 -13.05 0.92
N GLU A 124 -6.57 -12.84 1.82
CA GLU A 124 -6.70 -13.12 3.24
C GLU A 124 -7.76 -12.24 3.90
N THR A 125 -7.82 -10.95 3.52
CA THR A 125 -8.88 -10.06 4.01
C THR A 125 -10.26 -10.54 3.58
N ASN A 126 -10.43 -10.93 2.32
CA ASN A 126 -11.69 -11.48 1.83
C ASN A 126 -12.08 -12.79 2.53
N ALA A 127 -11.12 -13.62 2.91
CA ALA A 127 -11.39 -14.81 3.72
C ALA A 127 -11.91 -14.47 5.12
N LEU A 128 -11.41 -13.39 5.73
CA LEU A 128 -11.77 -12.98 7.08
C LEU A 128 -13.09 -12.21 7.19
N ILE A 129 -13.37 -11.32 6.24
CA ILE A 129 -14.55 -10.43 6.30
C ILE A 129 -15.60 -10.74 5.24
N GLY A 130 -15.31 -11.66 4.33
CA GLY A 130 -16.15 -12.02 3.20
C GLY A 130 -15.80 -11.24 1.92
N PRO A 131 -16.07 -11.86 0.76
CA PRO A 131 -15.72 -11.28 -0.52
C PRO A 131 -16.51 -10.01 -0.82
N GLY A 132 -15.93 -9.15 -1.66
CA GLY A 132 -16.62 -7.98 -2.21
C GLY A 132 -16.70 -6.77 -1.29
N LYS A 133 -16.14 -6.81 -0.08
CA LYS A 133 -16.15 -5.69 0.88
C LYS A 133 -14.93 -4.77 0.77
N VAL A 134 -13.83 -5.25 0.22
CA VAL A 134 -12.60 -4.49 0.00
C VAL A 134 -12.66 -3.77 -1.34
N ALA A 135 -12.35 -2.47 -1.34
CA ALA A 135 -12.20 -1.68 -2.55
C ALA A 135 -10.76 -1.77 -3.07
N THR A 136 -9.77 -1.52 -2.20
CA THR A 136 -8.35 -1.57 -2.58
C THR A 136 -7.45 -1.88 -1.40
N VAL A 137 -6.25 -2.37 -1.70
CA VAL A 137 -5.15 -2.55 -0.76
C VAL A 137 -4.00 -1.65 -1.22
N THR A 138 -3.49 -0.83 -0.31
CA THR A 138 -2.41 0.11 -0.59
C THR A 138 -1.18 -0.22 0.26
N ILE A 139 -0.03 -0.35 -0.38
CA ILE A 139 1.25 -0.43 0.30
C ILE A 139 1.73 1.00 0.51
N ILE A 140 1.83 1.42 1.77
CA ILE A 140 2.21 2.79 2.13
C ILE A 140 3.72 2.92 2.12
N LYS A 141 4.42 1.94 2.72
CA LYS A 141 5.87 1.98 2.87
C LYS A 141 6.46 0.59 3.00
N GLN A 142 7.63 0.41 2.40
CA GLN A 142 8.50 -0.73 2.60
C GLN A 142 9.85 -0.22 3.10
N THR A 143 10.29 -0.67 4.27
CA THR A 143 11.55 -0.23 4.87
C THR A 143 12.40 -1.47 5.14
N PRO A 144 13.52 -1.67 4.44
CA PRO A 144 14.41 -2.78 4.71
C PRO A 144 15.09 -2.60 6.08
N ARG A 145 15.32 -3.69 6.79
CA ARG A 145 16.07 -3.69 8.05
C ARG A 145 17.52 -3.27 7.82
N ASN A 146 18.12 -3.83 6.78
CA ASN A 146 19.48 -3.52 6.38
C ASN A 146 19.48 -3.07 4.92
N PHE A 147 20.32 -2.09 4.60
CA PHE A 147 20.59 -1.76 3.21
C PHE A 147 21.55 -2.80 2.64
N ILE A 148 21.05 -3.64 1.75
CA ILE A 148 21.84 -4.61 1.02
C ILE A 148 21.72 -4.22 -0.46
N PRO A 149 22.85 -3.98 -1.17
CA PRO A 149 22.79 -3.65 -2.58
C PRO A 149 22.14 -4.78 -3.36
N PRO A 150 21.41 -4.47 -4.45
CA PRO A 150 20.80 -5.49 -5.28
C PRO A 150 21.88 -6.43 -5.86
N PRO A 151 21.50 -7.69 -6.17
CA PRO A 151 22.41 -8.61 -6.82
C PRO A 151 22.89 -8.01 -8.15
N PRO A 152 24.15 -8.23 -8.54
CA PRO A 152 24.62 -7.79 -9.83
C PRO A 152 23.75 -8.40 -10.92
N LYS A 153 23.25 -7.53 -11.84
CA LYS A 153 22.51 -8.03 -12.99
C LYS A 153 23.42 -9.02 -13.72
N PRO A 154 22.90 -10.19 -14.17
CA PRO A 154 23.65 -11.05 -15.06
C PRO A 154 24.08 -10.22 -16.25
N THR A 155 25.31 -9.82 -16.30
CA THR A 155 25.90 -9.24 -17.49
C THR A 155 25.81 -10.36 -18.52
N ALA A 156 25.09 -10.17 -19.62
CA ALA A 156 25.26 -11.04 -20.77
C ALA A 156 26.74 -10.93 -21.15
N GLN A 157 27.53 -11.81 -20.58
CA GLN A 157 28.91 -12.00 -21.04
C GLN A 157 28.76 -12.44 -22.48
N GLY A 158 28.98 -11.47 -23.37
CA GLY A 158 29.18 -11.76 -24.77
C GLY A 158 30.14 -12.92 -24.85
N GLN A 159 29.78 -13.92 -25.60
CA GLN A 159 30.69 -14.93 -26.08
C GLN A 159 31.92 -14.19 -26.59
N GLY A 160 32.96 -14.13 -25.72
CA GLY A 160 34.27 -13.73 -26.17
C GLY A 160 34.65 -14.71 -27.29
N PRO A 161 35.31 -14.23 -28.38
CA PRO A 161 35.74 -15.10 -29.44
C PRO A 161 36.63 -16.21 -28.82
N ALA A 162 36.35 -17.44 -29.21
CA ALA A 162 37.11 -18.61 -28.80
C ALA A 162 38.60 -18.30 -28.90
N GLY A 163 39.24 -18.02 -27.77
CA GLY A 163 40.65 -17.76 -27.66
C GLY A 163 41.40 -18.99 -28.12
N SER A 164 42.11 -18.82 -29.17
CA SER A 164 43.11 -19.76 -29.72
C SER A 164 43.85 -20.47 -28.63
N ALA A 165 43.77 -21.78 -28.62
CA ALA A 165 44.60 -22.64 -27.81
C ALA A 165 46.10 -22.28 -28.01
N PRO A 166 46.93 -22.24 -26.97
CA PRO A 166 48.36 -22.07 -27.14
C PRO A 166 48.91 -23.20 -27.99
N ARG A 167 49.44 -22.84 -29.15
CA ARG A 167 50.15 -23.76 -30.04
C ARG A 167 51.45 -24.17 -29.32
N VAL A 168 51.45 -25.38 -28.77
CA VAL A 168 52.69 -26.00 -28.25
C VAL A 168 53.61 -26.17 -29.45
N ALA A 169 54.77 -25.47 -29.43
CA ALA A 169 55.84 -25.68 -30.39
C ALA A 169 56.42 -27.07 -30.20
N PRO A 170 56.75 -27.80 -31.28
CA PRO A 170 57.44 -29.08 -31.15
C PRO A 170 58.84 -28.84 -30.63
N VAL A 171 59.17 -29.53 -29.56
CA VAL A 171 60.51 -29.61 -29.02
C VAL A 171 61.38 -30.40 -30.05
N GLY A 172 62.30 -29.69 -30.64
CA GLY A 172 63.24 -30.31 -31.55
C GLY A 172 64.15 -31.32 -30.82
N ASP A 173 64.17 -32.53 -31.31
CA ASP A 173 65.15 -33.55 -30.93
C ASP A 173 66.56 -33.09 -31.26
N SER A 174 67.35 -32.82 -30.24
CA SER A 174 68.79 -32.65 -30.37
C SER A 174 69.42 -34.00 -30.37
N ASN A 175 69.77 -34.45 -31.52
CA ASN A 175 70.61 -35.57 -31.87
C ASN A 175 71.92 -35.54 -31.09
N ILE A 176 72.17 -36.55 -30.30
CA ILE A 176 73.48 -36.81 -29.71
C ILE A 176 74.04 -38.10 -30.33
N VAL A 177 75.09 -37.96 -31.07
CA VAL A 177 75.99 -39.03 -31.60
C VAL A 177 77.44 -38.65 -31.25
N PRO A 178 78.29 -39.58 -31.13
CA PRO A 178 78.65 -40.61 -30.20
C PRO A 178 79.74 -40.20 -29.23
#